data_ef1ba5150790a2e1278b1836a4cfc49a
#
_entry.id   ef1ba5150790a2e1278b1836a4cfc49a
#
_cell.length_a   1.000
_cell.length_b   1.000
_cell.length_c   1.000
_cell.angle_alpha   90.00
_cell.angle_beta   90.00
_cell.angle_gamma   90.00
#
_symmetry.space_group_name_H-M   'P 1'
#
loop_
_entity.id
_entity.type
_entity.pdbx_description
1 polymer ?
#
loop_
_entity_poly.entity_id
_entity_poly.type
_entity_poly.pdbx_seq_one_letter_code
_entity_poly.pdbx_strand_id
1 'polypeptide(L)'
;MAAQSGVIDSYQHLLQQSQRMLEFARQGDWSSLVLEKSRYLVELENVTQCERRLGVEGGDRVRRACLLEQILELEAEIRSCLLARRDELGRLIGVSRRQLEVGRAYRAEAPAGPDGGGM
;
A
#
# COMPACT_ATOMS: atom_id res chain seq x y z
N MET A 1 -8.87 29.65 -16.73
CA MET A 1 -7.48 29.39 -16.84
C MET A 1 -6.92 28.88 -15.55
N ALA A 2 -6.98 29.66 -14.50
CA ALA A 2 -6.42 29.22 -13.24
C ALA A 2 -7.06 27.92 -12.77
N ALA A 3 -8.38 27.76 -12.98
CA ALA A 3 -9.07 26.55 -12.51
C ALA A 3 -8.58 25.30 -13.22
N GLN A 4 -8.33 25.37 -14.54
CA GLN A 4 -7.84 24.23 -15.29
C GLN A 4 -6.40 23.95 -14.94
N SER A 5 -5.59 24.99 -14.80
CA SER A 5 -4.22 24.83 -14.34
C SER A 5 -4.20 24.19 -12.96
N GLY A 6 -5.18 24.55 -12.10
CA GLY A 6 -5.30 23.97 -10.80
C GLY A 6 -5.55 22.48 -10.83
N VAL A 7 -6.40 22.01 -11.78
CA VAL A 7 -6.67 20.58 -11.92
C VAL A 7 -5.40 19.83 -12.33
N ILE A 8 -4.67 20.36 -13.32
CA ILE A 8 -3.43 19.71 -13.76
C ILE A 8 -2.39 19.74 -12.65
N ASP A 9 -2.27 20.85 -11.93
CA ASP A 9 -1.34 20.93 -10.81
C ASP A 9 -1.69 19.88 -9.74
N SER A 10 -2.97 19.66 -9.50
CA SER A 10 -3.43 18.65 -8.56
C SER A 10 -3.04 17.24 -9.01
N TYR A 11 -3.17 16.95 -10.31
CA TYR A 11 -2.74 15.66 -10.84
C TYR A 11 -1.23 15.48 -10.74
N GLN A 12 -0.46 16.55 -10.95
CA GLN A 12 0.97 16.50 -10.76
C GLN A 12 1.32 16.21 -9.29
N HIS A 13 0.57 16.80 -8.38
CA HIS A 13 0.75 16.54 -6.95
C HIS A 13 0.41 15.09 -6.61
N LEU A 14 -0.68 14.56 -7.18
CA LEU A 14 -1.02 13.14 -7.01
C LEU A 14 0.10 12.23 -7.51
N LEU A 15 0.70 12.59 -8.64
CA LEU A 15 1.81 11.82 -9.19
C LEU A 15 2.99 11.81 -8.23
N GLN A 16 3.33 12.97 -7.66
CA GLN A 16 4.41 13.07 -6.69
C GLN A 16 4.10 12.24 -5.43
N GLN A 17 2.86 12.27 -4.97
CA GLN A 17 2.45 11.46 -3.83
C GLN A 17 2.57 9.97 -4.15
N SER A 18 2.19 9.56 -5.36
CA SER A 18 2.33 8.18 -5.79
C SER A 18 3.79 7.74 -5.83
N GLN A 19 4.68 8.62 -6.28
CA GLN A 19 6.10 8.33 -6.30
C GLN A 19 6.65 8.13 -4.89
N ARG A 20 6.23 8.97 -3.94
CA ARG A 20 6.62 8.82 -2.54
C ARG A 20 6.10 7.52 -1.94
N MET A 21 4.84 7.18 -2.25
CA MET A 21 4.26 5.94 -1.76
C MET A 21 5.04 4.72 -2.26
N LEU A 22 5.44 4.74 -3.53
CA LEU A 22 6.24 3.64 -4.08
C LEU A 22 7.59 3.54 -3.37
N GLU A 23 8.20 4.68 -3.10
CA GLU A 23 9.48 4.70 -2.40
C GLU A 23 9.34 4.10 -1.00
N PHE A 24 8.29 4.48 -0.26
CA PHE A 24 8.03 3.89 1.05
C PHE A 24 7.80 2.39 0.96
N ALA A 25 7.05 1.95 -0.06
CA ALA A 25 6.77 0.53 -0.25
C ALA A 25 8.06 -0.25 -0.53
N ARG A 26 8.95 0.30 -1.34
CA ARG A 26 10.22 -0.33 -1.66
C ARG A 26 11.14 -0.42 -0.44
N GLN A 27 11.07 0.58 0.42
CA GLN A 27 11.87 0.60 1.64
C GLN A 27 11.26 -0.24 2.76
N GLY A 28 10.03 -0.69 2.58
CA GLY A 28 9.33 -1.41 3.63
C GLY A 28 8.83 -0.51 4.74
N ASP A 29 8.73 0.78 4.48
CA ASP A 29 8.24 1.75 5.45
C ASP A 29 6.72 1.84 5.34
N TRP A 30 6.05 0.83 5.90
CA TRP A 30 4.61 0.66 5.74
C TRP A 30 3.82 1.73 6.47
N SER A 31 4.32 2.22 7.59
CA SER A 31 3.65 3.28 8.35
C SER A 31 3.58 4.57 7.53
N SER A 32 4.69 4.93 6.91
CA SER A 32 4.73 6.14 6.08
C SER A 32 3.87 5.97 4.84
N LEU A 33 3.85 4.76 4.27
CA LEU A 33 2.99 4.45 3.12
C LEU A 33 1.52 4.67 3.47
N VAL A 34 1.07 4.15 4.61
CA VAL A 34 -0.31 4.30 5.05
C VAL A 34 -0.67 5.76 5.24
N LEU A 35 0.21 6.52 5.86
CA LEU A 35 -0.01 7.95 6.09
C LEU A 35 -0.10 8.72 4.77
N GLU A 36 0.82 8.44 3.86
CA GLU A 36 0.82 9.11 2.55
C GLU A 36 -0.42 8.71 1.74
N LYS A 37 -0.84 7.45 1.84
CA LYS A 37 -2.05 6.98 1.17
C LYS A 37 -3.28 7.74 1.65
N SER A 38 -3.37 8.01 2.93
CA SER A 38 -4.48 8.79 3.49
C SER A 38 -4.52 10.19 2.89
N ARG A 39 -3.37 10.82 2.78
CA ARG A 39 -3.27 12.16 2.17
C ARG A 39 -3.62 12.11 0.69
N TYR A 40 -3.17 11.08 0.00
CA TYR A 40 -3.45 10.86 -1.41
C TYR A 40 -4.95 10.74 -1.66
N LEU A 41 -5.66 9.99 -0.83
CA LEU A 41 -7.10 9.78 -0.99
C LEU A 41 -7.88 11.08 -0.80
N VAL A 42 -7.46 11.92 0.15
CA VAL A 42 -8.10 13.23 0.35
C VAL A 42 -7.88 14.11 -0.87
N GLU A 43 -6.67 14.15 -1.39
CA GLU A 43 -6.36 14.96 -2.57
C GLU A 43 -7.11 14.45 -3.79
N LEU A 44 -7.18 13.14 -3.97
CA LEU A 44 -7.91 12.53 -5.08
C LEU A 44 -9.39 12.92 -5.05
N GLU A 45 -10.00 12.90 -3.86
CA GLU A 45 -11.40 13.29 -3.70
C GLU A 45 -11.58 14.75 -4.10
N ASN A 46 -10.68 15.61 -3.67
CA ASN A 46 -10.75 17.04 -3.99
C ASN A 46 -10.64 17.27 -5.50
N VAL A 47 -9.72 16.57 -6.16
CA VAL A 47 -9.53 16.69 -7.61
C VAL A 47 -10.77 16.21 -8.35
N THR A 48 -11.34 15.10 -7.92
CA THR A 48 -12.54 14.54 -8.53
C THR A 48 -13.70 15.52 -8.44
N GLN A 49 -13.90 16.12 -7.29
CA GLN A 49 -14.95 17.11 -7.12
C GLN A 49 -14.72 18.36 -7.95
N CYS A 50 -13.47 18.79 -8.03
CA CYS A 50 -13.10 19.96 -8.83
C CYS A 50 -13.41 19.71 -10.31
N GLU A 51 -13.07 18.52 -10.82
CA GLU A 51 -13.35 18.16 -12.20
C GLU A 51 -14.85 18.12 -12.50
N ARG A 52 -15.64 17.63 -11.56
CA ARG A 52 -17.10 17.59 -11.75
C ARG A 52 -17.69 18.97 -11.91
N ARG A 53 -17.13 19.96 -11.23
CA ARG A 53 -17.65 21.32 -11.29
C ARG A 53 -17.13 22.11 -12.48
N LEU A 54 -15.84 21.95 -12.77
CA LEU A 54 -15.17 22.79 -13.75
C LEU A 54 -14.93 22.10 -15.08
N GLY A 55 -14.89 20.78 -15.09
CA GLY A 55 -14.56 20.03 -16.30
C GLY A 55 -13.08 20.09 -16.62
N VAL A 56 -12.70 19.38 -17.64
CA VAL A 56 -11.31 19.36 -18.16
C VAL A 56 -11.42 19.47 -19.67
N GLU A 57 -10.70 20.42 -20.26
CA GLU A 57 -10.85 20.72 -21.69
C GLU A 57 -9.54 20.73 -22.43
N GLY A 58 -9.62 20.44 -23.73
CA GLY A 58 -8.53 20.67 -24.68
C GLY A 58 -7.24 19.96 -24.32
N GLY A 59 -6.16 20.72 -24.33
CA GLY A 59 -4.85 20.19 -24.02
C GLY A 59 -4.72 19.62 -22.62
N ASP A 60 -5.55 20.08 -21.68
CA ASP A 60 -5.53 19.59 -20.33
C ASP A 60 -6.04 18.15 -20.24
N ARG A 61 -6.93 17.76 -21.16
CA ARG A 61 -7.38 16.36 -21.20
C ARG A 61 -6.22 15.42 -21.54
N VAL A 62 -5.37 15.83 -22.47
CA VAL A 62 -4.21 15.02 -22.86
C VAL A 62 -3.22 14.94 -21.70
N ARG A 63 -2.93 16.06 -21.06
CA ARG A 63 -2.03 16.09 -19.91
C ARG A 63 -2.57 15.24 -18.77
N ARG A 64 -3.85 15.37 -18.49
CA ARG A 64 -4.52 14.59 -17.46
C ARG A 64 -4.39 13.10 -17.75
N ALA A 65 -4.63 12.70 -19.00
CA ALA A 65 -4.53 11.30 -19.38
C ALA A 65 -3.11 10.78 -19.19
N CYS A 66 -2.11 11.57 -19.57
CA CYS A 66 -0.71 11.19 -19.39
C CYS A 66 -0.36 11.03 -17.90
N LEU A 67 -0.80 11.99 -17.07
CA LEU A 67 -0.53 11.94 -15.64
C LEU A 67 -1.23 10.75 -14.98
N LEU A 68 -2.48 10.49 -15.36
CA LEU A 68 -3.22 9.34 -14.85
C LEU A 68 -2.54 8.03 -15.22
N GLU A 69 -2.04 7.93 -16.44
CA GLU A 69 -1.34 6.73 -16.88
C GLU A 69 -0.12 6.48 -16.00
N GLN A 70 0.67 7.51 -15.73
CA GLN A 70 1.84 7.40 -14.88
C GLN A 70 1.45 7.02 -13.44
N ILE A 71 0.39 7.63 -12.92
CA ILE A 71 -0.11 7.31 -11.58
C ILE A 71 -0.55 5.85 -11.49
N LEU A 72 -1.27 5.37 -12.50
CA LEU A 72 -1.73 3.99 -12.53
C LEU A 72 -0.58 2.99 -12.60
N GLU A 73 0.47 3.34 -13.33
CA GLU A 73 1.67 2.50 -13.39
C GLU A 73 2.34 2.41 -12.01
N LEU A 74 2.43 3.54 -11.31
CA LEU A 74 3.00 3.56 -9.96
C LEU A 74 2.12 2.78 -8.97
N GLU A 75 0.81 2.92 -9.09
CA GLU A 75 -0.11 2.16 -8.24
C GLU A 75 0.04 0.66 -8.45
N ALA A 76 0.27 0.23 -9.68
CA ALA A 76 0.50 -1.18 -9.98
C ALA A 76 1.78 -1.68 -9.31
N GLU A 77 2.84 -0.88 -9.33
CA GLU A 77 4.08 -1.24 -8.66
C GLU A 77 3.93 -1.28 -7.15
N ILE A 78 3.21 -0.31 -6.58
CA ILE A 78 2.91 -0.29 -5.15
C ILE A 78 2.15 -1.56 -4.76
N ARG A 79 1.14 -1.91 -5.56
CA ARG A 79 0.34 -3.11 -5.32
C ARG A 79 1.21 -4.36 -5.35
N SER A 80 2.16 -4.41 -6.28
CA SER A 80 3.10 -5.52 -6.37
C SER A 80 3.93 -5.65 -5.09
N CYS A 81 4.41 -4.52 -4.56
CA CYS A 81 5.16 -4.51 -3.30
C CYS A 81 4.30 -5.00 -2.14
N LEU A 82 3.03 -4.57 -2.10
CA LEU A 82 2.12 -4.97 -1.04
C LEU A 82 1.81 -6.47 -1.10
N LEU A 83 1.65 -7.02 -2.31
CA LEU A 83 1.42 -8.44 -2.47
C LEU A 83 2.64 -9.25 -2.02
N ALA A 84 3.84 -8.79 -2.35
CA ALA A 84 5.06 -9.43 -1.91
C ALA A 84 5.16 -9.40 -0.38
N ARG A 85 4.79 -8.27 0.22
CA ARG A 85 4.78 -8.14 1.68
C ARG A 85 3.76 -9.09 2.31
N ARG A 86 2.58 -9.20 1.71
CA ARG A 86 1.55 -10.12 2.19
C ARG A 86 2.07 -11.56 2.17
N ASP A 87 2.72 -11.94 1.08
CA ASP A 87 3.26 -13.30 0.94
C ASP A 87 4.35 -13.55 1.95
N GLU A 88 5.21 -12.56 2.18
CA GLU A 88 6.27 -12.66 3.18
C GLU A 88 5.68 -12.87 4.57
N LEU A 89 4.67 -12.06 4.93
CA LEU A 89 4.00 -12.20 6.22
C LEU A 89 3.32 -13.56 6.36
N GLY A 90 2.73 -14.05 5.26
CA GLY A 90 2.12 -15.36 5.26
C GLY A 90 3.11 -16.46 5.53
N ARG A 91 4.31 -16.36 4.95
CA ARG A 91 5.38 -17.32 5.19
C ARG A 91 5.85 -17.26 6.64
N LEU A 92 6.01 -16.07 7.18
CA LEU A 92 6.42 -15.90 8.58
C LEU A 92 5.39 -16.48 9.54
N ILE A 93 4.11 -16.24 9.28
CA ILE A 93 3.04 -16.81 10.09
C ILE A 93 3.07 -18.34 9.99
N GLY A 94 3.27 -18.89 8.79
CA GLY A 94 3.36 -20.31 8.58
C GLY A 94 4.50 -20.94 9.36
N VAL A 95 5.66 -20.30 9.36
CA VAL A 95 6.81 -20.76 10.12
C VAL A 95 6.49 -20.74 11.62
N SER A 96 5.91 -19.64 12.09
CA SER A 96 5.54 -19.53 13.50
C SER A 96 4.57 -20.63 13.91
N ARG A 97 3.58 -20.91 13.07
CA ARG A 97 2.62 -21.98 13.35
C ARG A 97 3.30 -23.34 13.42
N ARG A 98 4.20 -23.62 12.49
CA ARG A 98 4.94 -24.87 12.49
C ARG A 98 5.78 -25.02 13.76
N GLN A 99 6.44 -23.94 14.17
CA GLN A 99 7.21 -23.96 15.39
C GLN A 99 6.35 -24.25 16.59
N LEU A 100 5.16 -23.68 16.67
CA LEU A 100 4.23 -23.94 17.75
C LEU A 100 3.76 -25.39 17.73
N GLU A 101 3.44 -25.90 16.54
CA GLU A 101 3.00 -27.29 16.39
C GLU A 101 4.09 -28.27 16.80
N VAL A 102 5.31 -28.01 16.35
CA VAL A 102 6.46 -28.85 16.73
C VAL A 102 6.66 -28.80 18.23
N GLY A 103 6.60 -27.61 18.82
CA GLY A 103 6.73 -27.45 20.26
C GLY A 103 5.67 -28.21 21.03
N ARG A 104 4.43 -28.18 20.55
CA ARG A 104 3.35 -28.93 21.18
C ARG A 104 3.58 -30.42 21.06
N ALA A 105 3.93 -30.88 19.90
CA ALA A 105 4.20 -32.29 19.69
C ALA A 105 5.35 -32.75 20.57
N TYR A 106 6.40 -31.98 20.65
CA TYR A 106 7.53 -32.29 21.47
C TYR A 106 7.12 -32.39 22.96
N ARG A 107 6.34 -31.45 23.43
CA ARG A 107 5.88 -31.47 24.80
C ARG A 107 4.95 -32.65 25.08
N ALA A 108 4.10 -32.98 24.10
CA ALA A 108 3.19 -34.09 24.22
C ALA A 108 3.92 -35.41 24.31
N GLU A 109 5.02 -35.54 23.60
CA GLU A 109 5.82 -36.74 23.58
C GLU A 109 6.84 -36.81 24.72
N ALA A 110 7.07 -35.71 25.38
CA ALA A 110 8.02 -35.68 26.43
C ALA A 110 7.64 -36.67 27.53
N PRO A 111 8.58 -37.35 28.10
CA PRO A 111 8.29 -38.28 29.15
C PRO A 111 7.54 -37.58 30.25
N ALA A 112 6.66 -38.28 30.74
CA ALA A 112 5.89 -37.74 31.78
C ALA A 112 6.73 -37.39 32.91
N GLY A 113 7.72 -37.80 33.03
CA GLY A 113 8.59 -37.45 34.00
C GLY A 113 8.00 -36.69 35.07
N PRO A 114 8.66 -36.52 36.00
CA PRO A 114 8.15 -36.03 37.19
C PRO A 114 7.39 -34.80 37.03
N ASP A 115 7.76 -34.10 36.12
CA ASP A 115 7.16 -32.92 36.01
C ASP A 115 6.13 -33.02 35.11
N GLY A 116 6.25 -33.83 34.36
CA GLY A 116 5.39 -33.82 33.37
C GLY A 116 4.11 -33.66 33.84
N GLY A 117 4.00 -34.31 34.55
CA GLY A 117 2.84 -34.28 34.85
C GLY A 117 2.39 -33.10 35.38
N GLY A 118 2.99 -32.73 35.82
CA GLY A 118 2.63 -31.93 36.37
C GLY A 118 1.71 -31.29 36.34
N MET A 119 1.58 -31.51 36.42
CA MET A 119 1.06 -31.19 36.59
C MET A 119 0.80 -30.64 36.52
#